data_a8656663a9a67f7f2c07f0135a04f8e5
#
_entry.id   a8656663a9a67f7f2c07f0135a04f8e5
#
_cell.length_a   1.000
_cell.length_b   1.000
_cell.length_c   1.000
_cell.angle_alpha   90.00
_cell.angle_beta   90.00
_cell.angle_gamma   90.00
#
_symmetry.space_group_name_H-M   'P 1'
#
loop_
_entity.id
_entity.type
_entity.pdbx_description
1 polymer ?
#
loop_
_entity_poly.entity_id
_entity_poly.type
_entity_poly.pdbx_seq_one_letter_code
_entity_poly.pdbx_strand_id
1 'polypeptide(L)'
;EGDPLPALRSMDDERVVYLGSFSKTFAPGFRVGWVLAPHAVREKLTLAQESATLAPPVFSQFAISTYLEQFDWRGQIVAYRDMYRGRRDAMLRGLTENMPAGCTWTHPTGGFFAWVTMPEGLDSQSMLPRAVSARVAYVPGTAFYADGMGSRNMRLSYCFPSEERILEGTR
;
A
#
# COMPACT_ATOMS: atom_id res chain seq x y z
N GLU A 1 7.95 7.96 -4.38
CA GLU A 1 7.18 9.15 -4.19
C GLU A 1 7.92 10.15 -3.33
N GLY A 2 8.76 10.42 -2.78
CA GLY A 2 9.71 11.34 -2.20
C GLY A 2 11.07 11.12 -2.83
N ASP A 3 12.12 11.58 -2.21
CA ASP A 3 13.48 11.28 -2.63
C ASP A 3 13.75 9.78 -2.50
N PRO A 4 14.35 9.15 -3.52
CA PRO A 4 14.65 7.72 -3.48
C PRO A 4 15.58 7.38 -2.33
N LEU A 5 15.13 6.50 -1.44
CA LEU A 5 15.98 5.92 -0.41
C LEU A 5 16.64 4.65 -0.94
N PRO A 6 17.92 4.39 -0.61
CA PRO A 6 18.57 3.15 -0.99
C PRO A 6 17.86 1.95 -0.35
N ALA A 7 17.64 0.89 -1.11
CA ALA A 7 17.13 -0.35 -0.55
C ALA A 7 18.15 -0.96 0.42
N LEU A 8 17.69 -1.56 1.51
CA LEU A 8 18.58 -2.22 2.49
C LEU A 8 19.50 -3.26 1.83
N ARG A 9 19.02 -3.94 0.79
CA ARG A 9 19.82 -4.89 0.03
C ARG A 9 21.03 -4.25 -0.69
N SER A 10 20.99 -2.97 -1.01
CA SER A 10 22.15 -2.29 -1.58
C SER A 10 23.29 -2.09 -0.59
N MET A 11 23.02 -2.28 0.71
CA MET A 11 24.01 -2.18 1.80
C MET A 11 24.59 -3.55 2.18
N ASP A 12 23.83 -4.64 1.95
CA ASP A 12 24.23 -6.00 2.27
C ASP A 12 23.45 -7.00 1.43
N ASP A 13 24.04 -7.48 0.35
CA ASP A 13 23.40 -8.40 -0.59
C ASP A 13 23.53 -9.89 -0.16
N GLU A 14 24.36 -10.19 0.84
CA GLU A 14 24.54 -11.54 1.37
C GLU A 14 23.53 -11.89 2.48
N ARG A 15 23.04 -10.91 3.22
CA ARG A 15 22.13 -11.13 4.36
C ARG A 15 20.73 -10.54 4.17
N VAL A 16 20.54 -9.66 3.18
CA VAL A 16 19.24 -9.03 2.93
C VAL A 16 18.53 -9.70 1.75
N VAL A 17 17.31 -10.15 1.99
CA VAL A 17 16.37 -10.61 0.96
C VAL A 17 15.46 -9.44 0.58
N TYR A 18 15.43 -9.09 -0.71
CA TYR A 18 14.58 -8.03 -1.24
C TYR A 18 13.39 -8.62 -1.98
N LEU A 19 12.17 -8.27 -1.55
CA LEU A 19 10.92 -8.72 -2.12
C LEU A 19 10.28 -7.61 -2.92
N GLY A 20 9.78 -7.92 -4.09
CA GLY A 20 9.04 -6.99 -4.93
C GLY A 20 7.77 -7.60 -5.50
N SER A 21 6.86 -6.74 -5.96
CA SER A 21 5.58 -7.16 -6.52
C SER A 21 5.17 -6.24 -7.66
N PHE A 22 4.62 -6.82 -8.71
CA PHE A 22 4.02 -6.08 -9.81
C PHE A 22 2.56 -5.66 -9.54
N SER A 23 1.99 -6.06 -8.41
CA SER A 23 0.59 -5.76 -8.07
C SER A 23 0.27 -4.27 -7.97
N LYS A 24 1.25 -3.41 -7.67
CA LYS A 24 1.06 -1.97 -7.50
C LYS A 24 1.72 -1.13 -8.60
N THR A 25 2.61 -1.73 -9.38
CA THR A 25 3.35 -1.06 -10.46
C THR A 25 2.86 -1.44 -11.85
N PHE A 26 2.18 -2.58 -11.96
CA PHE A 26 1.58 -3.07 -13.21
C PHE A 26 0.10 -3.39 -13.02
N ALA A 27 -0.23 -4.58 -12.53
CA ALA A 27 -1.62 -4.97 -12.29
C ALA A 27 -1.73 -6.07 -11.22
N PRO A 28 -2.62 -5.92 -10.22
CA PRO A 28 -2.76 -6.89 -9.13
C PRO A 28 -3.30 -8.24 -9.59
N GLY A 29 -4.07 -8.30 -10.69
CA GLY A 29 -4.65 -9.54 -11.23
C GLY A 29 -3.63 -10.53 -11.79
N PHE A 30 -2.44 -10.08 -12.15
CA PHE A 30 -1.39 -10.95 -12.71
C PHE A 30 -0.70 -11.82 -11.65
N ARG A 31 -0.80 -11.49 -10.36
CA ARG A 31 -0.28 -12.28 -9.24
C ARG A 31 1.21 -12.63 -9.33
N VAL A 32 2.04 -11.72 -9.83
CA VAL A 32 3.48 -11.88 -9.96
C VAL A 32 4.21 -11.04 -8.93
N GLY A 33 5.07 -11.69 -8.17
CA GLY A 33 6.10 -11.09 -7.32
C GLY A 33 7.47 -11.62 -7.70
N TRP A 34 8.50 -11.02 -7.16
CA TRP A 34 9.88 -11.41 -7.39
C TRP A 34 10.72 -11.26 -6.12
N VAL A 35 11.82 -11.97 -6.09
CA VAL A 35 12.75 -11.95 -4.96
C VAL A 35 14.19 -11.83 -5.46
N LEU A 36 14.95 -10.94 -4.83
CA LEU A 36 16.41 -10.90 -4.92
C LEU A 36 16.96 -11.44 -3.60
N ALA A 37 17.62 -12.59 -3.64
CA ALA A 37 18.09 -13.27 -2.45
C ALA A 37 19.53 -13.81 -2.67
N PRO A 38 20.30 -14.04 -1.59
CA PRO A 38 21.54 -14.81 -1.65
C PRO A 38 21.31 -16.17 -2.27
N HIS A 39 22.35 -16.73 -2.91
CA HIS A 39 22.24 -17.97 -3.69
C HIS A 39 21.60 -19.12 -2.92
N ALA A 40 22.08 -19.39 -1.69
CA ALA A 40 21.55 -20.47 -0.86
C ALA A 40 20.06 -20.32 -0.51
N VAL A 41 19.60 -19.08 -0.29
CA VAL A 41 18.18 -18.78 -0.03
C VAL A 41 17.37 -18.97 -1.32
N ARG A 42 17.87 -18.47 -2.46
CA ARG A 42 17.22 -18.60 -3.76
C ARG A 42 16.99 -20.07 -4.14
N GLU A 43 17.97 -20.94 -3.96
CA GLU A 43 17.82 -22.39 -4.21
C GLU A 43 16.69 -23.00 -3.39
N LYS A 44 16.61 -22.68 -2.10
CA LYS A 44 15.55 -23.20 -1.22
C LYS A 44 14.18 -22.65 -1.61
N LEU A 45 14.09 -21.38 -2.01
CA LEU A 45 12.84 -20.77 -2.50
C LEU A 45 12.39 -21.41 -3.82
N THR A 46 13.32 -21.75 -4.72
CA THR A 46 12.99 -22.46 -5.97
C THR A 46 12.39 -23.83 -5.68
N LEU A 47 13.03 -24.63 -4.81
CA LEU A 47 12.50 -25.94 -4.40
C LEU A 47 11.14 -25.84 -3.70
N ALA A 48 10.96 -24.85 -2.84
CA ALA A 48 9.69 -24.62 -2.17
C ALA A 48 8.59 -24.20 -3.18
N GLN A 49 8.92 -23.39 -4.17
CA GLN A 49 8.01 -23.00 -5.24
C GLN A 49 7.60 -24.20 -6.10
N GLU A 50 8.54 -25.05 -6.50
CA GLU A 50 8.28 -26.29 -7.23
C GLU A 50 7.33 -27.21 -6.45
N SER A 51 7.56 -27.36 -5.15
CA SER A 51 6.72 -28.18 -4.28
C SER A 51 5.31 -27.64 -4.13
N ALA A 52 5.15 -26.29 -4.10
CA ALA A 52 3.87 -25.67 -3.84
C ALA A 52 2.99 -25.54 -5.09
N THR A 53 3.57 -25.19 -6.24
CA THR A 53 2.80 -24.83 -7.46
C THR A 53 3.40 -25.37 -8.75
N LEU A 54 4.46 -26.16 -8.69
CA LEU A 54 5.30 -26.65 -9.79
C LEU A 54 5.99 -25.49 -10.56
N ALA A 55 5.20 -24.55 -11.06
CA ALA A 55 5.71 -23.33 -11.70
C ALA A 55 4.70 -22.17 -11.53
N PRO A 56 5.15 -20.94 -11.39
CA PRO A 56 4.26 -19.79 -11.42
C PRO A 56 3.66 -19.58 -12.80
N PRO A 57 2.50 -18.88 -12.93
CA PRO A 57 1.82 -18.67 -14.21
C PRO A 57 2.74 -18.00 -15.26
N VAL A 58 3.10 -18.76 -16.29
CA VAL A 58 4.06 -18.32 -17.33
C VAL A 58 3.50 -17.17 -18.15
N PHE A 59 2.20 -17.21 -18.50
CA PHE A 59 1.52 -16.14 -19.23
C PHE A 59 1.68 -14.77 -18.54
N SER A 60 1.43 -14.72 -17.23
CA SER A 60 1.56 -13.49 -16.46
C SER A 60 2.99 -12.92 -16.47
N GLN A 61 3.98 -13.79 -16.41
CA GLN A 61 5.39 -13.39 -16.46
C GLN A 61 5.76 -12.82 -17.84
N PHE A 62 5.38 -13.50 -18.92
CA PHE A 62 5.62 -13.01 -20.28
C PHE A 62 4.89 -11.69 -20.56
N ALA A 63 3.65 -11.55 -20.15
CA ALA A 63 2.91 -10.31 -20.33
C ALA A 63 3.58 -9.11 -19.62
N ILE A 64 4.09 -9.32 -18.40
CA ILE A 64 4.84 -8.29 -17.67
C ILE A 64 6.17 -7.99 -18.36
N SER A 65 6.94 -9.02 -18.76
CA SER A 65 8.21 -8.82 -19.46
C SER A 65 8.02 -8.02 -20.75
N THR A 66 7.06 -8.42 -21.57
CA THR A 66 6.70 -7.73 -22.81
C THR A 66 6.32 -6.26 -22.55
N TYR A 67 5.52 -6.02 -21.52
CA TYR A 67 5.15 -4.65 -21.15
C TYR A 67 6.37 -3.81 -20.75
N LEU A 68 7.25 -4.34 -19.93
CA LEU A 68 8.44 -3.64 -19.46
C LEU A 68 9.45 -3.36 -20.59
N GLU A 69 9.47 -4.20 -21.63
CA GLU A 69 10.35 -4.06 -22.80
C GLU A 69 9.80 -3.11 -23.86
N GLN A 70 8.48 -3.10 -24.07
CA GLN A 70 7.86 -2.43 -25.21
C GLN A 70 7.18 -1.10 -24.88
N PHE A 71 6.87 -0.83 -23.60
CA PHE A 71 6.13 0.36 -23.18
C PHE A 71 6.92 1.25 -22.23
N ASP A 72 6.62 2.54 -22.23
CA ASP A 72 7.20 3.49 -21.27
C ASP A 72 6.56 3.35 -19.89
N TRP A 73 6.87 2.25 -19.22
CA TRP A 73 6.38 2.00 -17.86
C TRP A 73 6.93 3.01 -16.83
N ARG A 74 8.11 3.62 -17.10
CA ARG A 74 8.67 4.65 -16.20
C ARG A 74 7.85 5.94 -16.25
N GLY A 75 7.49 6.40 -17.44
CA GLY A 75 6.56 7.51 -17.61
C GLY A 75 5.20 7.24 -16.97
N GLN A 76 4.69 6.01 -17.08
CA GLN A 76 3.46 5.61 -16.40
C GLN A 76 3.56 5.70 -14.88
N ILE A 77 4.70 5.32 -14.29
CA ILE A 77 4.92 5.46 -12.83
C ILE A 77 4.98 6.93 -12.42
N VAL A 78 5.56 7.80 -13.23
CA VAL A 78 5.54 9.26 -12.97
C VAL A 78 4.11 9.79 -12.96
N ALA A 79 3.30 9.44 -13.96
CA ALA A 79 1.90 9.83 -14.02
C ALA A 79 1.09 9.32 -12.80
N TYR A 80 1.32 8.09 -12.37
CA TYR A 80 0.71 7.55 -11.14
C TYR A 80 1.12 8.33 -9.89
N ARG A 81 2.39 8.70 -9.77
CA ARG A 81 2.87 9.50 -8.63
C ARG A 81 2.16 10.84 -8.54
N ASP A 82 1.98 11.53 -9.66
CA ASP A 82 1.31 12.83 -9.70
C ASP A 82 -0.18 12.69 -9.33
N MET A 83 -0.86 11.70 -9.89
CA MET A 83 -2.25 11.40 -9.54
C MET A 83 -2.41 11.08 -8.04
N TYR A 84 -1.56 10.22 -7.48
CA TYR A 84 -1.65 9.86 -6.06
C TYR A 84 -1.24 11.00 -5.14
N ARG A 85 -0.36 11.89 -5.57
CA ARG A 85 -0.02 13.11 -4.82
C ARG A 85 -1.24 14.01 -4.66
N GLY A 86 -1.99 14.27 -5.72
CA GLY A 86 -3.23 15.05 -5.65
C GLY A 86 -4.25 14.44 -4.68
N ARG A 87 -4.47 13.13 -4.77
CA ARG A 87 -5.37 12.40 -3.86
C ARG A 87 -4.91 12.42 -2.41
N ARG A 88 -3.61 12.24 -2.15
CA ARG A 88 -3.03 12.37 -0.82
C ARG A 88 -3.26 13.76 -0.25
N ASP A 89 -2.99 14.78 -1.02
CA ASP A 89 -3.12 16.17 -0.58
C ASP A 89 -4.58 16.52 -0.31
N ALA A 90 -5.53 16.00 -1.09
CA ALA A 90 -6.96 16.10 -0.81
C ALA A 90 -7.33 15.40 0.51
N MET A 91 -6.79 14.20 0.78
CA MET A 91 -7.01 13.50 2.04
C MET A 91 -6.48 14.31 3.23
N LEU A 92 -5.24 14.77 3.17
CA LEU A 92 -4.63 15.55 4.26
C LEU A 92 -5.37 16.86 4.51
N ARG A 93 -5.80 17.56 3.45
CA ARG A 93 -6.62 18.77 3.55
C ARG A 93 -7.97 18.46 4.21
N GLY A 94 -8.67 17.43 3.74
CA GLY A 94 -9.96 17.05 4.30
C GLY A 94 -9.89 16.64 5.76
N LEU A 95 -8.83 15.92 6.18
CA LEU A 95 -8.59 15.60 7.58
C LEU A 95 -8.33 16.86 8.41
N THR A 96 -7.56 17.81 7.89
CA THR A 96 -7.27 19.07 8.57
C THR A 96 -8.53 19.91 8.78
N GLU A 97 -9.43 19.95 7.80
CA GLU A 97 -10.63 20.76 7.82
C GLU A 97 -11.77 20.16 8.66
N ASN A 98 -11.86 18.82 8.73
CA ASN A 98 -13.06 18.16 9.24
C ASN A 98 -12.84 17.28 10.48
N MET A 99 -11.60 16.87 10.80
CA MET A 99 -11.39 16.02 11.95
C MET A 99 -11.55 16.78 13.28
N PRO A 100 -12.22 16.21 14.28
CA PRO A 100 -12.39 16.83 15.58
C PRO A 100 -11.06 16.99 16.31
N ALA A 101 -11.04 17.91 17.28
CA ALA A 101 -9.88 18.14 18.14
C ALA A 101 -9.44 16.85 18.84
N GLY A 102 -8.12 16.66 18.95
CA GLY A 102 -7.52 15.46 19.55
C GLY A 102 -7.28 14.31 18.58
N CYS A 103 -7.75 14.41 17.33
CA CYS A 103 -7.31 13.51 16.26
C CYS A 103 -5.91 13.90 15.75
N THR A 104 -5.10 12.91 15.44
CA THR A 104 -3.81 13.08 14.77
C THR A 104 -3.69 12.12 13.59
N TRP A 105 -2.86 12.44 12.62
CA TRP A 105 -2.65 11.56 11.46
C TRP A 105 -1.24 11.68 10.90
N THR A 106 -0.84 10.66 10.16
CA THR A 106 0.43 10.66 9.45
C THR A 106 0.38 11.60 8.25
N HIS A 107 1.55 12.18 7.91
CA HIS A 107 1.76 12.95 6.69
C HIS A 107 2.66 12.16 5.73
N PRO A 108 2.10 11.17 5.00
CA PRO A 108 2.90 10.30 4.15
C PRO A 108 3.49 11.06 2.97
N THR A 109 4.76 10.82 2.67
CA THR A 109 5.42 11.30 1.46
C THR A 109 5.18 10.37 0.27
N GLY A 110 4.53 9.22 0.48
CA GLY A 110 4.21 8.22 -0.53
C GLY A 110 3.25 7.15 -0.01
N GLY A 111 3.01 6.14 -0.82
CA GLY A 111 2.07 5.06 -0.52
C GLY A 111 0.63 5.40 -0.87
N PHE A 112 -0.33 4.76 -0.19
CA PHE A 112 -1.75 4.79 -0.51
C PHE A 112 -2.65 5.08 0.68
N PHE A 113 -2.06 5.30 1.87
CA PHE A 113 -2.79 5.30 3.13
C PHE A 113 -2.35 6.44 4.04
N ALA A 114 -3.32 7.00 4.76
CA ALA A 114 -3.12 7.80 5.95
C ALA A 114 -3.50 6.99 7.18
N TRP A 115 -2.73 7.10 8.24
CA TRP A 115 -3.00 6.49 9.53
C TRP A 115 -3.53 7.57 10.46
N VAL A 116 -4.74 7.38 10.97
CA VAL A 116 -5.42 8.32 11.86
C VAL A 116 -5.48 7.73 13.26
N THR A 117 -5.20 8.55 14.26
CA THR A 117 -5.37 8.24 15.68
C THR A 117 -6.44 9.15 16.24
N MET A 118 -7.49 8.57 16.80
CA MET A 118 -8.60 9.27 17.46
C MET A 118 -8.29 9.54 18.95
N PRO A 119 -9.02 10.46 19.59
CA PRO A 119 -8.96 10.65 21.03
C PRO A 119 -9.25 9.36 21.81
N GLU A 120 -8.87 9.35 23.08
CA GLU A 120 -9.20 8.26 24.01
C GLU A 120 -10.71 8.09 24.16
N GLY A 121 -11.14 6.86 24.39
CA GLY A 121 -12.56 6.51 24.53
C GLY A 121 -13.29 6.24 23.20
N LEU A 122 -12.66 6.48 22.05
CA LEU A 122 -13.21 6.12 20.73
C LEU A 122 -12.65 4.78 20.26
N ASP A 123 -13.51 4.01 19.60
CA ASP A 123 -13.18 2.68 19.06
C ASP A 123 -13.55 2.60 17.58
N SER A 124 -12.54 2.43 16.73
CA SER A 124 -12.69 2.38 15.29
C SER A 124 -13.48 1.17 14.80
N GLN A 125 -13.41 0.05 15.53
CA GLN A 125 -14.15 -1.17 15.19
C GLN A 125 -15.66 -0.95 15.39
N SER A 126 -16.05 -0.40 16.53
CA SER A 126 -17.45 -0.14 16.85
C SER A 126 -18.08 0.98 16.01
N MET A 127 -17.27 1.94 15.56
CA MET A 127 -17.70 3.03 14.68
C MET A 127 -17.87 2.61 13.21
N LEU A 128 -17.21 1.55 12.76
CA LEU A 128 -17.18 1.15 11.34
C LEU A 128 -18.57 0.94 10.72
N PRO A 129 -19.55 0.29 11.36
CA PRO A 129 -20.88 0.11 10.76
C PRO A 129 -21.58 1.44 10.44
N ARG A 130 -21.40 2.43 11.32
CA ARG A 130 -21.96 3.79 11.12
C ARG A 130 -21.26 4.50 9.97
N ALA A 131 -19.94 4.42 9.88
CA ALA A 131 -19.18 4.98 8.77
C ALA A 131 -19.57 4.35 7.42
N VAL A 132 -19.74 3.02 7.38
CA VAL A 132 -20.18 2.32 6.17
C VAL A 132 -21.59 2.75 5.76
N SER A 133 -22.51 2.96 6.73
CA SER A 133 -23.83 3.52 6.45
C SER A 133 -23.77 4.93 5.85
N ALA A 134 -22.75 5.71 6.22
CA ALA A 134 -22.43 7.02 5.64
C ALA A 134 -21.59 6.92 4.36
N ARG A 135 -21.40 5.70 3.78
CA ARG A 135 -20.62 5.41 2.56
C ARG A 135 -19.12 5.67 2.70
N VAL A 136 -18.61 5.64 3.90
CA VAL A 136 -17.17 5.74 4.19
C VAL A 136 -16.69 4.41 4.76
N ALA A 137 -15.69 3.81 4.14
CA ALA A 137 -15.06 2.59 4.62
C ALA A 137 -13.60 2.85 4.97
N TYR A 138 -13.17 2.33 6.11
CA TYR A 138 -11.78 2.34 6.56
C TYR A 138 -11.40 0.97 7.14
N VAL A 139 -10.15 0.77 7.41
CA VAL A 139 -9.70 -0.44 8.11
C VAL A 139 -9.39 -0.08 9.57
N PRO A 140 -10.09 -0.69 10.54
CA PRO A 140 -9.80 -0.49 11.96
C PRO A 140 -8.38 -0.85 12.33
N GLY A 141 -7.79 -0.07 13.24
CA GLY A 141 -6.39 -0.23 13.62
C GLY A 141 -6.07 -1.57 14.27
N THR A 142 -7.01 -2.19 14.96
CA THR A 142 -6.87 -3.51 15.59
C THR A 142 -6.39 -4.59 14.62
N ALA A 143 -6.69 -4.46 13.32
CA ALA A 143 -6.21 -5.39 12.29
C ALA A 143 -4.67 -5.35 12.06
N PHE A 144 -3.97 -4.37 12.63
CA PHE A 144 -2.52 -4.14 12.41
C PHE A 144 -1.67 -4.38 13.66
N TYR A 145 -2.28 -4.72 14.78
CA TYR A 145 -1.61 -4.96 16.05
C TYR A 145 -1.77 -6.42 16.47
N ALA A 146 -0.65 -7.09 16.74
CA ALA A 146 -0.64 -8.49 17.15
C ALA A 146 -1.20 -8.72 18.56
N ASP A 147 -1.19 -7.69 19.39
CA ASP A 147 -1.63 -7.70 20.79
C ASP A 147 -3.07 -7.19 21.00
N GLY A 148 -3.81 -6.94 19.90
CA GLY A 148 -5.17 -6.41 19.96
C GLY A 148 -5.28 -4.92 20.29
N MET A 149 -4.17 -4.20 20.38
CA MET A 149 -4.18 -2.74 20.50
C MET A 149 -4.68 -2.07 19.22
N GLY A 150 -4.66 -0.74 19.17
CA GLY A 150 -5.04 0.02 17.99
C GLY A 150 -6.53 0.31 17.85
N SER A 151 -7.33 0.13 18.90
CA SER A 151 -8.78 0.38 18.88
C SER A 151 -9.13 1.80 18.43
N ARG A 152 -8.36 2.80 18.83
CA ARG A 152 -8.55 4.20 18.44
C ARG A 152 -7.89 4.60 17.11
N ASN A 153 -7.30 3.63 16.39
CA ASN A 153 -6.63 3.88 15.13
C ASN A 153 -7.48 3.43 13.95
N MET A 154 -7.29 4.09 12.80
CA MET A 154 -7.85 3.64 11.54
C MET A 154 -6.92 3.96 10.37
N ARG A 155 -6.95 3.10 9.36
CA ARG A 155 -6.24 3.31 8.09
C ARG A 155 -7.22 3.80 7.03
N LEU A 156 -7.00 5.00 6.53
CA LEU A 156 -7.72 5.57 5.41
C LEU A 156 -6.96 5.36 4.10
N SER A 157 -7.69 5.07 3.02
CA SER A 157 -7.12 4.88 1.69
C SER A 157 -7.49 6.02 0.76
N TYR A 158 -6.51 6.56 0.05
CA TYR A 158 -6.72 7.55 -1.01
C TYR A 158 -6.39 7.01 -2.41
N CYS A 159 -6.24 5.67 -2.55
CA CYS A 159 -5.76 5.10 -3.81
C CYS A 159 -6.83 5.00 -4.91
N PHE A 160 -8.11 4.95 -4.58
CA PHE A 160 -9.18 4.72 -5.55
C PHE A 160 -10.09 5.95 -5.79
N PRO A 161 -10.62 6.65 -4.77
CA PRO A 161 -11.57 7.73 -4.98
C PRO A 161 -10.94 8.94 -5.67
N SER A 162 -11.76 9.75 -6.37
CA SER A 162 -11.33 11.07 -6.83
C SER A 162 -11.07 12.02 -5.66
N GLU A 163 -10.36 13.11 -5.89
CA GLU A 163 -10.09 14.13 -4.88
C GLU A 163 -11.38 14.70 -4.25
N GLU A 164 -12.40 14.92 -5.06
CA GLU A 164 -13.72 15.38 -4.60
C GLU A 164 -14.38 14.38 -3.66
N ARG A 165 -14.36 13.09 -4.02
CA ARG A 165 -14.91 12.02 -3.19
C ARG A 165 -14.13 11.82 -1.89
N ILE A 166 -12.83 12.06 -1.90
CA ILE A 166 -12.00 12.04 -0.70
C ILE A 166 -12.42 13.17 0.24
N LEU A 167 -12.58 14.39 -0.28
CA LEU A 167 -13.03 15.54 0.51
C LEU A 167 -14.46 15.35 1.06
N GLU A 168 -15.37 14.77 0.27
CA GLU A 168 -16.70 14.40 0.73
C GLU A 168 -16.65 13.39 1.87
N GLY A 169 -15.83 12.35 1.75
CA GLY A 169 -15.74 11.28 2.73
C GLY A 169 -15.06 11.66 4.05
N THR A 170 -14.40 12.81 4.12
CA THR A 170 -13.79 13.33 5.35
C THR A 170 -14.72 14.27 6.15
N ARG A 171 -15.88 14.62 5.62
CA ARG A 171 -16.93 15.44 6.28
C ARG A 171 -17.83 14.60 7.15
#